data_cec8a3c465324f2ad0fe41fd337cd838
#
_entry.id   cec8a3c465324f2ad0fe41fd337cd838
#
_cell.length_a   1.000
_cell.length_b   1.000
_cell.length_c   1.000
_cell.angle_alpha   90.00
_cell.angle_beta   90.00
_cell.angle_gamma   90.00
#
_symmetry.space_group_name_H-M   'P 1'
#
loop_
_entity.id
_entity.type
_entity.pdbx_description
1 polymer ?
#
loop_
_entity_poly.entity_id
_entity_poly.type
_entity_poly.pdbx_seq_one_letter_code
_entity_poly.pdbx_strand_id
1 'polypeptide(L)'
;MEEGKVISQSLQESAAAYSIIHEKFGSAISALDANETMPFFEVIDTSQWTEIALFMRDHPKLKFNYMACLTGVDYPAEEKLGIICNFESLALFNHKLAVKVKCARDGGSIPSVACVWHTANWHEREAYDMFGMLFPGHPELKRILCPDDWVGYPLRKDYKVQDQYHGIKVPY
;
A
#
# COMPACT_ATOMS: atom_id res chain seq x y z
N MET A 1 -27.10 0.10 -18.93
CA MET A 1 -26.50 -1.07 -19.63
C MET A 1 -25.01 -0.87 -19.96
N GLU A 2 -24.55 0.35 -20.19
CA GLU A 2 -23.13 0.63 -20.50
C GLU A 2 -22.20 0.56 -19.28
N GLU A 3 -22.64 1.02 -18.11
CA GLU A 3 -21.83 0.98 -16.88
C GLU A 3 -21.46 -0.45 -16.45
N GLY A 4 -22.39 -1.38 -16.54
CA GLY A 4 -22.13 -2.78 -16.21
C GLY A 4 -21.14 -3.48 -17.16
N LYS A 5 -21.08 -3.03 -18.42
CA LYS A 5 -20.15 -3.57 -19.41
C LYS A 5 -18.73 -3.05 -19.21
N VAL A 6 -18.59 -1.78 -18.82
CA VAL A 6 -17.27 -1.16 -18.50
C VAL A 6 -16.66 -1.79 -17.26
N ILE A 7 -17.44 -2.01 -16.20
CA ILE A 7 -16.97 -2.69 -14.98
C ILE A 7 -16.50 -4.12 -15.32
N SER A 8 -17.27 -4.87 -16.10
CA SER A 8 -16.92 -6.22 -16.55
C SER A 8 -15.60 -6.26 -17.33
N GLN A 9 -15.37 -5.30 -18.22
CA GLN A 9 -14.13 -5.22 -19.00
C GLN A 9 -12.92 -4.88 -18.11
N SER A 10 -13.04 -3.92 -17.21
CA SER A 10 -11.97 -3.56 -16.28
C SER A 10 -11.58 -4.74 -15.38
N LEU A 11 -12.54 -5.52 -14.90
CA LEU A 11 -12.28 -6.73 -14.11
C LEU A 11 -11.55 -7.81 -14.92
N GLN A 12 -11.90 -8.00 -16.19
CA GLN A 12 -11.22 -8.97 -17.06
C GLN A 12 -9.76 -8.58 -17.29
N GLU A 13 -9.48 -7.31 -17.53
CA GLU A 13 -8.12 -6.81 -17.74
C GLU A 13 -7.29 -6.89 -16.46
N SER A 14 -7.88 -6.58 -15.31
CA SER A 14 -7.23 -6.74 -14.00
C SER A 14 -6.90 -8.20 -13.70
N ALA A 15 -7.81 -9.13 -14.02
CA ALA A 15 -7.59 -10.56 -13.85
C ALA A 15 -6.49 -11.10 -14.80
N ALA A 16 -6.44 -10.60 -16.03
CA ALA A 16 -5.37 -10.94 -16.98
C ALA A 16 -4.01 -10.41 -16.49
N ALA A 17 -3.97 -9.18 -15.98
CA ALA A 17 -2.77 -8.60 -15.38
C ALA A 17 -2.30 -9.41 -14.16
N TYR A 18 -3.23 -9.77 -13.25
CA TYR A 18 -2.93 -10.62 -12.11
C TYR A 18 -2.36 -11.98 -12.53
N SER A 19 -2.91 -12.62 -13.57
CA SER A 19 -2.43 -13.93 -14.04
C SER A 19 -0.96 -13.88 -14.45
N ILE A 20 -0.51 -12.81 -15.09
CA ILE A 20 0.90 -12.60 -15.46
C ILE A 20 1.78 -12.46 -14.20
N ILE A 21 1.30 -11.76 -13.18
CA ILE A 21 2.03 -11.60 -11.92
C ILE A 21 2.10 -12.93 -11.18
N HIS A 22 0.97 -13.65 -11.12
CA HIS A 22 0.89 -14.95 -10.44
C HIS A 22 1.73 -16.03 -11.12
N GLU A 23 1.84 -16.02 -12.44
CA GLU A 23 2.73 -16.95 -13.18
C GLU A 23 4.18 -16.82 -12.72
N LYS A 24 4.65 -15.60 -12.43
CA LYS A 24 6.03 -15.37 -11.98
C LYS A 24 6.23 -15.59 -10.48
N PHE A 25 5.30 -15.12 -9.65
CA PHE A 25 5.50 -15.05 -8.20
C PHE A 25 4.77 -16.14 -7.40
N GLY A 26 3.82 -16.83 -8.02
CA GLY A 26 3.14 -18.00 -7.47
C GLY A 26 2.65 -17.82 -6.02
N SER A 27 3.21 -18.62 -5.11
CA SER A 27 2.83 -18.63 -3.69
C SER A 27 3.25 -17.38 -2.89
N ALA A 28 4.05 -16.49 -3.47
CA ALA A 28 4.42 -15.24 -2.82
C ALA A 28 3.26 -14.23 -2.75
N ILE A 29 2.20 -14.46 -3.51
CA ILE A 29 1.00 -13.63 -3.54
C ILE A 29 -0.27 -14.48 -3.31
N SER A 30 -1.32 -13.87 -2.74
CA SER A 30 -2.62 -14.50 -2.56
C SER A 30 -3.38 -14.65 -3.88
N ALA A 31 -4.47 -15.42 -3.85
CA ALA A 31 -5.47 -15.37 -4.93
C ALA A 31 -6.01 -13.95 -5.13
N LEU A 32 -6.43 -13.65 -6.36
CA LEU A 32 -7.09 -12.38 -6.68
C LEU A 32 -8.48 -12.32 -6.04
N ASP A 33 -8.76 -11.30 -5.27
CA ASP A 33 -10.11 -10.94 -4.85
C ASP A 33 -10.73 -10.01 -5.89
N ALA A 34 -11.66 -10.55 -6.65
CA ALA A 34 -12.35 -9.85 -7.73
C ALA A 34 -13.73 -9.30 -7.33
N ASN A 35 -14.14 -9.47 -6.04
CA ASN A 35 -15.48 -9.08 -5.58
C ASN A 35 -15.59 -7.60 -5.21
N GLU A 36 -14.49 -6.89 -5.13
CA GLU A 36 -14.45 -5.46 -4.79
C GLU A 36 -14.43 -4.59 -6.06
N THR A 37 -14.80 -3.32 -5.88
CA THR A 37 -14.79 -2.32 -6.97
C THR A 37 -13.41 -2.19 -7.61
N MET A 38 -12.35 -2.44 -6.85
CA MET A 38 -10.97 -2.53 -7.33
C MET A 38 -10.41 -3.91 -6.95
N PRO A 39 -10.15 -4.78 -7.93
CA PRO A 39 -9.55 -6.08 -7.67
C PRO A 39 -8.22 -5.96 -6.96
N PHE A 40 -7.97 -6.85 -5.99
CA PHE A 40 -6.72 -6.83 -5.24
C PHE A 40 -6.16 -8.21 -4.97
N PHE A 41 -4.87 -8.26 -4.68
CA PHE A 41 -4.21 -9.41 -4.07
C PHE A 41 -3.34 -8.96 -2.88
N GLU A 42 -2.99 -9.91 -2.02
CA GLU A 42 -2.09 -9.68 -0.90
C GLU A 42 -0.71 -10.26 -1.20
N VAL A 43 0.35 -9.54 -0.90
CA VAL A 43 1.72 -10.05 -0.92
C VAL A 43 1.93 -10.84 0.38
N ILE A 44 2.11 -12.14 0.27
CA ILE A 44 2.32 -13.07 1.39
C ILE A 44 3.79 -13.04 1.82
N ASP A 45 4.71 -13.10 0.85
CA ASP A 45 6.14 -12.96 1.12
C ASP A 45 6.57 -11.51 0.88
N THR A 46 6.59 -10.74 1.97
CA THR A 46 6.94 -9.31 1.92
C THR A 46 8.37 -9.04 1.45
N SER A 47 9.28 -10.02 1.54
CA SER A 47 10.65 -9.87 1.05
C SER A 47 10.71 -9.69 -0.47
N GLN A 48 9.73 -10.21 -1.20
CA GLN A 48 9.62 -10.09 -2.65
C GLN A 48 8.87 -8.83 -3.10
N TRP A 49 8.36 -8.01 -2.17
CA TRP A 49 7.52 -6.87 -2.52
C TRP A 49 8.17 -5.91 -3.52
N THR A 50 9.44 -5.55 -3.33
CA THR A 50 10.16 -4.64 -4.25
C THR A 50 10.33 -5.27 -5.64
N GLU A 51 10.58 -6.58 -5.73
CA GLU A 51 10.70 -7.27 -7.00
C GLU A 51 9.35 -7.35 -7.73
N ILE A 52 8.27 -7.64 -7.00
CA ILE A 52 6.90 -7.62 -7.52
C ILE A 52 6.58 -6.23 -8.07
N ALA A 53 6.90 -5.18 -7.33
CA ALA A 53 6.67 -3.78 -7.69
C ALA A 53 7.42 -3.41 -9.00
N LEU A 54 8.70 -3.75 -9.09
CA LEU A 54 9.49 -3.54 -10.32
C LEU A 54 8.90 -4.28 -11.51
N PHE A 55 8.51 -5.54 -11.31
CA PHE A 55 7.89 -6.34 -12.36
C PHE A 55 6.57 -5.73 -12.84
N MET A 56 5.71 -5.29 -11.92
CA MET A 56 4.45 -4.63 -12.25
C MET A 56 4.65 -3.37 -13.09
N ARG A 57 5.68 -2.57 -12.76
CA ARG A 57 5.99 -1.33 -13.50
C ARG A 57 6.57 -1.61 -14.88
N ASP A 58 7.55 -2.52 -14.97
CA ASP A 58 8.41 -2.65 -16.14
C ASP A 58 7.93 -3.67 -17.17
N HIS A 59 7.08 -4.62 -16.76
CA HIS A 59 6.59 -5.66 -17.67
C HIS A 59 5.72 -5.04 -18.79
N PRO A 60 5.99 -5.34 -20.09
CA PRO A 60 5.37 -4.65 -21.23
C PRO A 60 3.86 -4.81 -21.33
N LYS A 61 3.29 -5.88 -20.75
CA LYS A 61 1.84 -6.12 -20.71
C LYS A 61 1.17 -5.62 -19.43
N LEU A 62 1.92 -5.13 -18.44
CA LEU A 62 1.38 -4.62 -17.18
C LEU A 62 1.46 -3.10 -17.13
N LYS A 63 2.66 -2.56 -17.21
CA LYS A 63 2.94 -1.12 -17.24
C LYS A 63 2.21 -0.32 -16.15
N PHE A 64 2.18 -0.84 -14.92
CA PHE A 64 1.64 -0.11 -13.77
C PHE A 64 2.58 1.04 -13.39
N ASN A 65 2.65 2.04 -14.25
CA ASN A 65 3.56 3.18 -14.12
C ASN A 65 3.00 4.32 -13.26
N TYR A 66 1.76 4.19 -12.79
CA TYR A 66 1.11 5.16 -11.91
C TYR A 66 0.64 4.49 -10.62
N MET A 67 1.22 4.91 -9.49
CA MET A 67 0.71 4.58 -8.16
C MET A 67 -0.20 5.73 -7.73
N ALA A 68 -1.50 5.49 -7.75
CA ALA A 68 -2.51 6.49 -7.45
C ALA A 68 -2.51 6.85 -5.95
N CYS A 69 -2.34 5.83 -5.10
CA CYS A 69 -2.24 6.06 -3.66
C CYS A 69 -1.57 4.87 -2.96
N LEU A 70 -0.97 5.14 -1.80
CA LEU A 70 -0.56 4.15 -0.82
C LEU A 70 -1.13 4.60 0.53
N THR A 71 -1.97 3.76 1.15
CA THR A 71 -2.65 4.07 2.40
C THR A 71 -2.27 3.06 3.48
N GLY A 72 -1.87 3.55 4.66
CA GLY A 72 -1.67 2.72 5.85
C GLY A 72 -3.00 2.22 6.43
N VAL A 73 -3.00 1.01 6.96
CA VAL A 73 -4.16 0.40 7.62
C VAL A 73 -3.73 -0.32 8.88
N ASP A 74 -4.50 -0.17 9.96
CA ASP A 74 -4.33 -0.91 11.20
C ASP A 74 -5.35 -2.05 11.29
N TYR A 75 -4.85 -3.29 11.47
CA TYR A 75 -5.61 -4.53 11.64
C TYR A 75 -5.45 -5.07 13.06
N PRO A 76 -6.08 -4.46 14.08
CA PRO A 76 -5.85 -4.83 15.48
C PRO A 76 -6.24 -6.28 15.80
N ALA A 77 -7.27 -6.83 15.15
CA ALA A 77 -7.66 -8.22 15.33
C ALA A 77 -6.64 -9.25 14.81
N GLU A 78 -5.78 -8.85 13.87
CA GLU A 78 -4.72 -9.68 13.30
C GLU A 78 -3.35 -9.38 13.92
N GLU A 79 -3.25 -8.39 14.81
CA GLU A 79 -2.00 -7.83 15.32
C GLU A 79 -1.04 -7.41 14.20
N LYS A 80 -1.60 -6.83 13.12
CA LYS A 80 -0.86 -6.40 11.93
C LYS A 80 -1.11 -4.94 11.61
N LEU A 81 -0.13 -4.34 10.96
CA LEU A 81 -0.26 -3.14 10.14
C LEU A 81 -0.11 -3.53 8.67
N GLY A 82 -0.59 -2.69 7.79
CA GLY A 82 -0.40 -2.93 6.36
C GLY A 82 -0.57 -1.68 5.53
N ILE A 83 -0.22 -1.80 4.28
CA ILE A 83 -0.46 -0.80 3.25
C ILE A 83 -1.40 -1.37 2.19
N ILE A 84 -2.22 -0.50 1.62
CA ILE A 84 -2.98 -0.76 0.40
C ILE A 84 -2.49 0.21 -0.65
N CYS A 85 -1.96 -0.33 -1.75
CA CYS A 85 -1.46 0.44 -2.87
C CYS A 85 -2.40 0.28 -4.06
N ASN A 86 -2.85 1.38 -4.65
CA ASN A 86 -3.67 1.38 -5.85
C ASN A 86 -2.82 1.76 -7.05
N PHE A 87 -2.82 0.89 -8.05
CA PHE A 87 -2.01 1.05 -9.26
C PHE A 87 -2.88 1.16 -10.49
N GLU A 88 -2.44 2.00 -11.42
CA GLU A 88 -3.04 2.14 -12.73
C GLU A 88 -1.94 2.17 -13.82
N SER A 89 -2.29 1.76 -15.01
CA SER A 89 -1.45 1.98 -16.18
C SER A 89 -1.95 3.18 -16.97
N LEU A 90 -1.10 4.19 -17.13
CA LEU A 90 -1.39 5.33 -18.00
C LEU A 90 -1.24 5.00 -19.48
N ALA A 91 -0.63 3.86 -19.80
CA ALA A 91 -0.38 3.40 -21.16
C ALA A 91 -1.40 2.36 -21.64
N LEU A 92 -2.04 1.63 -20.71
CA LEU A 92 -2.98 0.56 -20.99
C LEU A 92 -4.32 0.89 -20.32
N PHE A 93 -5.31 1.14 -21.11
CA PHE A 93 -6.63 1.54 -20.62
C PHE A 93 -7.26 0.43 -19.74
N ASN A 94 -7.94 0.81 -18.66
CA ASN A 94 -8.59 -0.08 -17.67
C ASN A 94 -7.67 -1.02 -16.87
N HIS A 95 -6.34 -0.94 -16.98
CA HIS A 95 -5.43 -1.67 -16.11
C HIS A 95 -5.40 -1.01 -14.73
N LYS A 96 -6.17 -1.57 -13.79
CA LYS A 96 -6.25 -1.13 -12.39
C LYS A 96 -6.12 -2.32 -11.47
N LEU A 97 -5.31 -2.19 -10.42
CA LEU A 97 -5.09 -3.26 -9.47
C LEU A 97 -4.68 -2.68 -8.11
N ALA A 98 -5.24 -3.21 -7.04
CA ALA A 98 -4.76 -2.90 -5.70
C ALA A 98 -3.88 -4.03 -5.17
N VAL A 99 -2.89 -3.67 -4.36
CA VAL A 99 -2.00 -4.61 -3.69
C VAL A 99 -2.02 -4.32 -2.20
N LYS A 100 -2.26 -5.35 -1.40
CA LYS A 100 -2.16 -5.30 0.06
C LYS A 100 -0.84 -5.91 0.50
N VAL A 101 -0.12 -5.24 1.40
CA VAL A 101 1.09 -5.78 2.02
C VAL A 101 0.97 -5.58 3.51
N LYS A 102 1.15 -6.64 4.30
CA LYS A 102 1.02 -6.60 5.75
C LYS A 102 2.35 -6.88 6.45
N CYS A 103 2.54 -6.31 7.61
CA CYS A 103 3.66 -6.60 8.51
C CYS A 103 3.17 -6.75 9.95
N ALA A 104 4.04 -7.18 10.85
CA ALA A 104 3.73 -7.21 12.28
C ALA A 104 3.39 -5.81 12.79
N ARG A 105 2.47 -5.72 13.76
CA ARG A 105 2.03 -4.43 14.33
C ARG A 105 3.16 -3.73 15.09
N ASP A 106 3.97 -4.49 15.79
CA ASP A 106 5.09 -3.96 16.57
C ASP A 106 6.41 -4.29 15.88
N GLY A 107 7.15 -3.24 15.53
CA GLY A 107 8.44 -3.34 14.87
C GLY A 107 8.40 -3.90 13.44
N GLY A 108 7.21 -4.04 12.86
CA GLY A 108 7.05 -4.56 11.51
C GLY A 108 7.57 -3.60 10.44
N SER A 109 8.03 -4.17 9.34
CA SER A 109 8.56 -3.40 8.21
C SER A 109 8.06 -3.95 6.89
N ILE A 110 7.96 -3.06 5.91
CA ILE A 110 7.62 -3.36 4.52
C ILE A 110 8.72 -2.73 3.66
N PRO A 111 9.38 -3.46 2.75
CA PRO A 111 10.38 -2.88 1.87
C PRO A 111 9.85 -1.67 1.12
N SER A 112 10.63 -0.58 1.07
CA SER A 112 10.24 0.64 0.36
C SER A 112 10.13 0.41 -1.15
N VAL A 113 9.13 1.03 -1.76
CA VAL A 113 8.98 1.10 -3.21
C VAL A 113 9.14 2.54 -3.75
N ALA A 114 9.72 3.43 -2.95
CA ALA A 114 10.04 4.80 -3.37
C ALA A 114 11.04 4.84 -4.55
N CYS A 115 11.88 3.82 -4.70
CA CYS A 115 12.76 3.65 -5.86
C CYS A 115 12.01 3.21 -7.13
N VAL A 116 10.80 2.66 -6.99
CA VAL A 116 9.95 2.22 -8.10
C VAL A 116 9.01 3.35 -8.54
N TRP A 117 8.30 3.96 -7.59
CA TRP A 117 7.41 5.10 -7.82
C TRP A 117 7.77 6.24 -6.88
N HIS A 118 8.15 7.38 -7.41
CA HIS A 118 8.53 8.54 -6.59
C HIS A 118 7.40 9.05 -5.67
N THR A 119 6.14 8.83 -6.06
CA THR A 119 4.97 9.14 -5.21
C THR A 119 4.97 8.35 -3.91
N ALA A 120 5.51 7.13 -3.90
CA ALA A 120 5.61 6.31 -2.70
C ALA A 120 6.39 6.99 -1.57
N ASN A 121 7.40 7.81 -1.89
CA ASN A 121 8.21 8.51 -0.88
C ASN A 121 7.33 9.24 0.15
N TRP A 122 6.35 10.03 -0.31
CA TRP A 122 5.49 10.81 0.58
C TRP A 122 4.47 9.95 1.32
N HIS A 123 3.90 8.97 0.63
CA HIS A 123 2.90 8.07 1.22
C HIS A 123 3.52 7.11 2.26
N GLU A 124 4.73 6.62 2.02
CA GLU A 124 5.45 5.79 2.98
C GLU A 124 5.82 6.58 4.24
N ARG A 125 6.21 7.85 4.10
CA ARG A 125 6.42 8.75 5.24
C ARG A 125 5.14 9.01 6.02
N GLU A 126 4.00 9.20 5.34
CA GLU A 126 2.69 9.30 6.00
C GLU A 126 2.36 8.02 6.78
N ALA A 127 2.52 6.85 6.16
CA ALA A 127 2.28 5.57 6.81
C ALA A 127 3.23 5.34 8.01
N TYR A 128 4.49 5.74 7.90
CA TYR A 128 5.41 5.75 9.03
C TYR A 128 4.95 6.69 10.14
N ASP A 129 4.58 7.92 9.80
CA ASP A 129 4.20 8.94 10.77
C ASP A 129 2.91 8.58 11.53
N MET A 130 1.91 8.08 10.80
CA MET A 130 0.57 7.82 11.34
C MET A 130 0.43 6.44 12.01
N PHE A 131 1.20 5.43 11.58
CA PHE A 131 1.06 4.05 12.05
C PHE A 131 2.34 3.46 12.64
N GLY A 132 3.51 4.05 12.39
CA GLY A 132 4.81 3.55 12.87
C GLY A 132 5.34 2.37 12.06
N MET A 133 4.90 2.21 10.81
CA MET A 133 5.46 1.21 9.90
C MET A 133 6.84 1.65 9.43
N LEU A 134 7.79 0.71 9.41
CA LEU A 134 9.13 0.96 8.88
C LEU A 134 9.21 0.57 7.40
N PHE A 135 9.94 1.38 6.62
CA PHE A 135 10.15 1.15 5.20
C PHE A 135 11.66 1.05 4.87
N PRO A 136 12.28 -0.13 5.08
CA PRO A 136 13.68 -0.33 4.72
C PRO A 136 13.93 -0.01 3.24
N GLY A 137 15.00 0.75 2.97
CA GLY A 137 15.32 1.22 1.61
C GLY A 137 14.68 2.57 1.23
N HIS A 138 13.86 3.16 2.11
CA HIS A 138 13.35 4.52 1.90
C HIS A 138 14.50 5.54 1.99
N PRO A 139 14.60 6.51 1.06
CA PRO A 139 15.73 7.45 1.02
C PRO A 139 15.81 8.39 2.22
N GLU A 140 14.67 8.78 2.81
CA GLU A 140 14.61 9.70 3.93
C GLU A 140 13.33 9.48 4.75
N LEU A 141 13.30 8.40 5.56
CA LEU A 141 12.13 8.07 6.36
C LEU A 141 12.09 8.94 7.62
N LYS A 142 11.23 9.95 7.60
CA LYS A 142 10.98 10.86 8.72
C LYS A 142 9.51 11.28 8.75
N ARG A 143 9.03 11.78 9.88
CA ARG A 143 7.66 12.32 10.00
C ARG A 143 7.37 13.38 8.94
N ILE A 144 6.11 13.55 8.58
CA ILE A 144 5.66 14.49 7.55
C ILE A 144 4.44 15.32 7.99
N LEU A 145 3.56 14.76 8.80
CA LEU A 145 2.33 15.41 9.27
C LEU A 145 2.45 15.84 10.73
N CYS A 146 3.01 14.99 11.58
CA CYS A 146 3.25 15.33 12.97
C CYS A 146 4.63 15.98 13.16
N PRO A 147 4.80 16.84 14.20
CA PRO A 147 6.11 17.28 14.65
C PRO A 147 7.02 16.11 15.03
N ASP A 148 8.34 16.31 14.96
CA ASP A 148 9.33 15.25 15.22
C ASP A 148 9.24 14.70 16.65
N ASP A 149 8.84 15.52 17.61
CA ASP A 149 8.68 15.19 19.03
C ASP A 149 7.27 14.67 19.40
N TRP A 150 6.41 14.45 18.40
CA TRP A 150 5.07 13.91 18.64
C TRP A 150 5.12 12.49 19.18
N VAL A 151 4.38 12.22 20.28
CA VAL A 151 4.35 10.91 20.93
C VAL A 151 3.26 10.02 20.36
N GLY A 152 3.67 8.83 19.89
CA GLY A 152 2.77 7.81 19.36
C GLY A 152 2.41 7.98 17.88
N TYR A 153 1.39 7.23 17.46
CA TYR A 153 0.96 7.10 16.07
C TYR A 153 -0.54 7.32 15.96
N PRO A 154 -0.96 8.52 15.49
CA PRO A 154 -2.35 8.99 15.61
C PRO A 154 -3.44 8.17 14.94
N LEU A 155 -3.12 7.38 13.90
CA LEU A 155 -4.10 6.57 13.20
C LEU A 155 -4.16 5.10 13.65
N ARG A 156 -3.35 4.71 14.63
CA ARG A 156 -3.55 3.41 15.29
C ARG A 156 -4.84 3.41 16.08
N LYS A 157 -5.57 2.28 16.06
CA LYS A 157 -6.89 2.16 16.74
C LYS A 157 -6.81 2.22 18.25
N ASP A 158 -5.66 1.95 18.84
CA ASP A 158 -5.39 2.03 20.28
C ASP A 158 -4.67 3.31 20.70
N TYR A 159 -4.47 4.26 19.77
CA TYR A 159 -3.83 5.53 20.06
C TYR A 159 -4.65 6.34 21.07
N LYS A 160 -3.95 6.84 22.09
CA LYS A 160 -4.49 7.79 23.06
C LYS A 160 -3.82 9.13 22.90
N VAL A 161 -4.64 10.14 22.68
CA VAL A 161 -4.15 11.53 22.58
C VAL A 161 -3.49 11.92 23.90
N GLN A 162 -2.34 12.57 23.82
CA GLN A 162 -1.67 13.13 24.98
C GLN A 162 -2.47 14.31 25.56
N ASP A 163 -2.51 14.42 26.90
CA ASP A 163 -3.29 15.47 27.57
C ASP A 163 -2.73 16.88 27.34
N GLN A 164 -1.43 16.97 27.13
CA GLN A 164 -0.73 18.23 26.92
C GLN A 164 0.35 18.09 25.82
N TYR A 165 0.55 19.16 25.06
CA TYR A 165 1.64 19.30 24.11
C TYR A 165 2.31 20.67 24.30
N HIS A 166 3.60 20.68 24.62
CA HIS A 166 4.36 21.88 24.98
C HIS A 166 3.71 22.76 26.06
N GLY A 167 3.10 22.12 27.08
CA GLY A 167 2.42 22.81 28.17
C GLY A 167 1.04 23.35 27.82
N ILE A 168 0.58 23.13 26.60
CA ILE A 168 -0.77 23.49 26.14
C ILE A 168 -1.67 22.26 26.24
N LYS A 169 -2.84 22.41 26.87
CA LYS A 169 -3.83 21.34 26.97
C LYS A 169 -4.38 21.02 25.57
N VAL A 170 -4.34 19.75 25.18
CA VAL A 170 -4.96 19.28 23.95
C VAL A 170 -6.48 19.20 24.16
N PRO A 171 -7.32 19.87 23.36
CA PRO A 171 -8.74 20.10 23.65
C PRO A 171 -9.69 18.96 23.24
N TYR A 172 -9.31 17.70 23.40
CA TYR A 172 -10.16 16.54 23.03
C TYR A 172 -10.46 15.68 24.25
#